data_a83d70b975b646fd0fea9fe5b23dae51
#
_entry.id   a83d70b975b646fd0fea9fe5b23dae51
#
_cell.length_a   1.000
_cell.length_b   1.000
_cell.length_c   1.000
_cell.angle_alpha   90.00
_cell.angle_beta   90.00
_cell.angle_gamma   90.00
#
_symmetry.space_group_name_H-M   'P 1'
#
loop_
_entity.id
_entity.type
_entity.pdbx_description
1 polymer ?
#
loop_
_entity_poly.entity_id
_entity_poly.type
_entity_poly.pdbx_seq_one_letter_code
_entity_poly.pdbx_strand_id
1 'polypeptide(L)'
;MILKRISILNYKNLEQVELSFSPKLNCFFGQNGMGKTNLLDAVYFLSFCKSAGNPIDSQNICHDADFFVIQGFYEAADGTPEEIYCGMKRRQKKQFKRNKKEYTRLSDHIGFLPLVMVSPADSELIAGGSDERRRFMDVVISQYDKEYLDALIRYNKALVQRNTLLKSEQPVEEELFLVWEEMMAQAGEVVFRKREAFIREFIPIFQSFYSFISQDREKVGLSYDSHARDASLLEVLKESRARDQIMGYSLRGVHKDELNLLLGDFPIKREGSKGQNKTYLVALKLAQFDFLKRTGTTVPLLLLDDIFDKLDASRVEQIIKLVAGDSFGQIFITDTNREHLDRILHKVGSDYKMFRVEQGTVAEMKEEEA
;
A
#
# COMPACT_ATOMS: atom_id res chain seq x y z
N MET A 1 1.28 -7.59 -15.90
CA MET A 1 2.72 -7.35 -15.67
C MET A 1 3.23 -8.42 -14.71
N ILE A 2 4.32 -9.12 -15.07
CA ILE A 2 4.92 -10.20 -14.27
C ILE A 2 6.36 -9.82 -13.96
N LEU A 3 6.77 -9.83 -12.70
CA LEU A 3 8.17 -9.67 -12.29
C LEU A 3 8.90 -10.99 -12.55
N LYS A 4 9.80 -10.99 -13.54
CA LYS A 4 10.58 -12.17 -13.95
C LYS A 4 11.84 -12.35 -13.12
N ARG A 5 12.50 -11.22 -12.81
CA ARG A 5 13.78 -11.21 -12.07
C ARG A 5 13.92 -9.92 -11.27
N ILE A 6 14.56 -10.02 -10.13
CA ILE A 6 14.99 -8.88 -9.31
C ILE A 6 16.48 -8.99 -9.00
N SER A 7 17.16 -7.84 -9.01
CA SER A 7 18.52 -7.68 -8.51
C SER A 7 18.52 -6.62 -7.43
N ILE A 8 19.10 -6.92 -6.28
CA ILE A 8 19.16 -6.06 -5.10
C ILE A 8 20.61 -5.98 -4.63
N LEU A 9 21.07 -4.78 -4.34
CA LEU A 9 22.39 -4.53 -3.78
C LEU A 9 22.27 -3.55 -2.61
N ASN A 10 22.75 -3.95 -1.44
CA ASN A 10 22.85 -3.14 -0.22
C ASN A 10 21.53 -2.52 0.26
N TYR A 11 20.41 -3.25 0.13
CA TYR A 11 19.10 -2.78 0.57
C TYR A 11 18.72 -3.41 1.92
N LYS A 12 18.63 -2.58 2.96
CA LYS A 12 18.42 -2.99 4.37
C LYS A 12 19.44 -4.06 4.80
N ASN A 13 19.01 -5.30 5.06
CA ASN A 13 19.90 -6.42 5.38
C ASN A 13 20.20 -7.32 4.17
N LEU A 14 19.75 -6.97 2.98
CA LEU A 14 20.03 -7.70 1.74
C LEU A 14 21.29 -7.09 1.09
N GLU A 15 22.42 -7.77 1.19
CA GLU A 15 23.68 -7.27 0.64
C GLU A 15 23.74 -7.44 -0.88
N GLN A 16 23.55 -8.66 -1.35
CA GLN A 16 23.49 -8.97 -2.77
C GLN A 16 22.51 -10.12 -3.01
N VAL A 17 21.45 -9.86 -3.76
CA VAL A 17 20.40 -10.83 -4.08
C VAL A 17 20.07 -10.74 -5.55
N GLU A 18 20.03 -11.87 -6.24
CA GLU A 18 19.56 -11.98 -7.62
C GLU A 18 18.64 -13.20 -7.72
N LEU A 19 17.38 -12.99 -8.08
CA LEU A 19 16.34 -14.01 -8.09
C LEU A 19 15.53 -13.97 -9.37
N SER A 20 15.16 -15.16 -9.89
CA SER A 20 14.18 -15.33 -10.95
C SER A 20 12.92 -15.95 -10.38
N PHE A 21 11.74 -15.45 -10.79
CA PHE A 21 10.47 -15.79 -10.20
C PHE A 21 9.57 -16.65 -11.11
N SER A 22 8.68 -17.43 -10.47
CA SER A 22 7.54 -18.04 -11.13
C SER A 22 6.51 -16.99 -11.50
N PRO A 23 5.79 -17.15 -12.63
CA PRO A 23 4.74 -16.21 -13.01
C PRO A 23 3.52 -16.25 -12.08
N LYS A 24 3.34 -17.32 -11.27
CA LYS A 24 2.18 -17.46 -10.39
C LYS A 24 2.54 -17.30 -8.92
N LEU A 25 3.31 -18.20 -8.34
CA LEU A 25 3.53 -18.23 -6.89
C LEU A 25 5.02 -18.28 -6.52
N ASN A 26 5.43 -17.41 -5.60
CA ASN A 26 6.79 -17.34 -5.09
C ASN A 26 6.75 -17.34 -3.57
N CYS A 27 7.24 -18.40 -2.95
CA CYS A 27 7.20 -18.63 -1.51
C CYS A 27 8.57 -18.39 -0.88
N PHE A 28 8.61 -17.64 0.22
CA PHE A 28 9.83 -17.34 0.96
C PHE A 28 9.70 -17.86 2.38
N PHE A 29 10.52 -18.84 2.71
CA PHE A 29 10.58 -19.50 4.01
C PHE A 29 11.83 -19.09 4.78
N GLY A 30 11.70 -18.88 6.07
CA GLY A 30 12.84 -18.56 6.95
C GLY A 30 12.37 -18.01 8.30
N GLN A 31 13.25 -17.98 9.27
CA GLN A 31 12.95 -17.44 10.60
C GLN A 31 12.68 -15.92 10.56
N ASN A 32 12.13 -15.39 11.66
CA ASN A 32 11.92 -13.95 11.80
C ASN A 32 13.27 -13.20 11.81
N GLY A 33 13.28 -12.00 11.21
CA GLY A 33 14.49 -11.18 11.13
C GLY A 33 15.46 -11.54 10.00
N MET A 34 15.24 -12.64 9.27
CA MET A 34 16.16 -13.11 8.21
C MET A 34 16.15 -12.27 6.93
N GLY A 35 15.16 -11.37 6.73
CA GLY A 35 15.09 -10.49 5.55
C GLY A 35 13.91 -10.74 4.63
N LYS A 36 12.97 -11.65 4.95
CA LYS A 36 11.76 -11.94 4.14
C LYS A 36 10.97 -10.68 3.81
N THR A 37 10.57 -9.93 4.83
CA THR A 37 9.85 -8.65 4.68
C THR A 37 10.65 -7.63 3.88
N ASN A 38 11.98 -7.59 4.02
CA ASN A 38 12.85 -6.66 3.29
C ASN A 38 12.90 -6.98 1.79
N LEU A 39 12.80 -8.27 1.43
CA LEU A 39 12.68 -8.68 0.03
C LEU A 39 11.35 -8.23 -0.58
N LEU A 40 10.23 -8.45 0.12
CA LEU A 40 8.92 -7.95 -0.33
C LEU A 40 8.90 -6.41 -0.40
N ASP A 41 9.55 -5.74 0.55
CA ASP A 41 9.66 -4.28 0.54
C ASP A 41 10.50 -3.76 -0.64
N ALA A 42 11.50 -4.51 -1.13
CA ALA A 42 12.21 -4.17 -2.36
C ALA A 42 11.30 -4.23 -3.60
N VAL A 43 10.41 -5.23 -3.68
CA VAL A 43 9.39 -5.31 -4.74
C VAL A 43 8.39 -4.15 -4.62
N TYR A 44 7.92 -3.86 -3.39
CA TYR A 44 7.05 -2.72 -3.09
C TYR A 44 7.70 -1.40 -3.50
N PHE A 45 8.99 -1.23 -3.23
CA PHE A 45 9.75 -0.02 -3.59
C PHE A 45 9.73 0.25 -5.09
N LEU A 46 9.85 -0.79 -5.93
CA LEU A 46 9.79 -0.66 -7.39
C LEU A 46 8.39 -0.22 -7.88
N SER A 47 7.32 -0.47 -7.13
CA SER A 47 5.96 -0.03 -7.45
C SER A 47 5.65 1.39 -6.96
N PHE A 48 6.03 1.70 -5.72
CA PHE A 48 5.64 2.94 -5.03
C PHE A 48 6.75 3.99 -4.93
N CYS A 49 7.93 3.73 -5.48
CA CYS A 49 9.12 4.59 -5.39
C CYS A 49 9.54 4.91 -3.94
N LYS A 50 9.11 4.11 -2.97
CA LYS A 50 9.43 4.26 -1.54
C LYS A 50 9.25 2.94 -0.80
N SER A 51 9.92 2.79 0.36
CA SER A 51 9.70 1.66 1.27
C SER A 51 8.29 1.71 1.89
N ALA A 52 7.71 0.54 2.14
CA ALA A 52 6.46 0.40 2.89
C ALA A 52 6.67 0.72 4.38
N GLY A 53 7.79 0.27 4.96
CA GLY A 53 8.07 0.35 6.39
C GLY A 53 8.92 1.54 6.82
N ASN A 54 9.68 2.17 5.91
CA ASN A 54 10.57 3.28 6.27
C ASN A 54 10.43 4.44 5.27
N PRO A 55 9.90 5.59 5.70
CA PRO A 55 9.69 6.75 4.82
C PRO A 55 10.98 7.49 4.43
N ILE A 56 12.11 7.24 5.13
CA ILE A 56 13.39 7.91 4.88
C ILE A 56 14.24 7.01 3.99
N ASP A 57 14.35 7.34 2.71
CA ASP A 57 15.04 6.53 1.70
C ASP A 57 16.49 6.15 2.10
N SER A 58 17.26 7.09 2.69
CA SER A 58 18.65 6.84 3.08
C SER A 58 18.82 5.83 4.23
N GLN A 59 17.78 5.60 5.02
CA GLN A 59 17.77 4.58 6.09
C GLN A 59 17.52 3.17 5.56
N ASN A 60 17.20 3.03 4.28
CA ASN A 60 17.07 1.73 3.63
C ASN A 60 18.41 1.24 3.03
N ILE A 61 19.49 2.03 3.13
CA ILE A 61 20.85 1.61 2.74
C ILE A 61 21.39 0.69 3.84
N CYS A 62 22.00 -0.43 3.46
CA CYS A 62 22.72 -1.31 4.38
C CYS A 62 23.73 -0.55 5.24
N HIS A 63 23.92 -0.97 6.50
CA HIS A 63 24.71 -0.20 7.48
C HIS A 63 26.12 0.14 6.99
N ASP A 64 26.81 -0.82 6.38
CA ASP A 64 28.20 -0.70 5.94
C ASP A 64 28.35 -0.23 4.49
N ALA A 65 27.24 0.26 3.87
CA ALA A 65 27.22 0.71 2.50
C ALA A 65 26.87 2.20 2.37
N ASP A 66 27.30 2.79 1.26
CA ASP A 66 27.02 4.19 0.91
C ASP A 66 25.81 4.35 -0.02
N PHE A 67 25.35 3.27 -0.61
CA PHE A 67 24.25 3.28 -1.57
C PHE A 67 23.49 1.94 -1.58
N PHE A 68 22.29 1.94 -2.13
CA PHE A 68 21.62 0.73 -2.56
C PHE A 68 21.17 0.82 -4.01
N VAL A 69 20.95 -0.36 -4.62
CA VAL A 69 20.32 -0.50 -5.94
C VAL A 69 19.24 -1.58 -5.86
N ILE A 70 18.07 -1.30 -6.46
CA ILE A 70 17.03 -2.29 -6.71
C ILE A 70 16.69 -2.21 -8.19
N GLN A 71 16.72 -3.35 -8.88
CA GLN A 71 16.39 -3.44 -10.30
C GLN A 71 15.43 -4.61 -10.54
N GLY A 72 14.28 -4.33 -11.13
CA GLY A 72 13.26 -5.31 -11.48
C GLY A 72 13.12 -5.44 -12.98
N PHE A 73 13.05 -6.68 -13.46
CA PHE A 73 12.82 -7.03 -14.86
C PHE A 73 11.43 -7.65 -14.97
N TYR A 74 10.56 -6.96 -15.67
CA TYR A 74 9.16 -7.33 -15.83
C TYR A 74 8.85 -7.72 -17.26
N GLU A 75 7.76 -8.45 -17.43
CA GLU A 75 7.17 -8.80 -18.73
C GLU A 75 5.70 -8.35 -18.72
N ALA A 76 5.34 -7.53 -19.71
CA ALA A 76 3.96 -7.13 -19.92
C ALA A 76 3.11 -8.27 -20.50
N ALA A 77 1.78 -8.11 -20.52
CA ALA A 77 0.88 -9.14 -21.05
C ALA A 77 1.08 -9.45 -22.54
N ASP A 78 1.61 -8.50 -23.30
CA ASP A 78 1.98 -8.63 -24.70
C ASP A 78 3.40 -9.18 -24.95
N GLY A 79 4.12 -9.56 -23.88
CA GLY A 79 5.49 -10.03 -23.91
C GLY A 79 6.56 -8.93 -23.93
N THR A 80 6.17 -7.65 -23.91
CA THR A 80 7.12 -6.53 -23.90
C THR A 80 7.95 -6.53 -22.62
N PRO A 81 9.30 -6.50 -22.69
CA PRO A 81 10.15 -6.40 -21.52
C PRO A 81 10.12 -4.98 -20.93
N GLU A 82 10.08 -4.89 -19.62
CA GLU A 82 10.11 -3.63 -18.87
C GLU A 82 11.15 -3.72 -17.76
N GLU A 83 12.01 -2.73 -17.69
CA GLU A 83 13.05 -2.61 -16.66
C GLU A 83 12.76 -1.42 -15.76
N ILE A 84 12.71 -1.66 -14.46
CA ILE A 84 12.59 -0.61 -13.45
C ILE A 84 13.83 -0.63 -12.57
N TYR A 85 14.45 0.52 -12.46
CA TYR A 85 15.69 0.73 -11.70
C TYR A 85 15.49 1.81 -10.65
N CYS A 86 15.93 1.52 -9.42
CA CYS A 86 16.08 2.50 -8.36
C CYS A 86 17.50 2.44 -7.79
N GLY A 87 18.19 3.57 -7.81
CA GLY A 87 19.48 3.76 -7.14
C GLY A 87 19.40 4.92 -6.15
N MET A 88 19.91 4.72 -4.94
CA MET A 88 19.99 5.73 -3.89
C MET A 88 21.38 5.76 -3.28
N LYS A 89 22.03 6.92 -3.27
CA LYS A 89 23.29 7.15 -2.57
C LYS A 89 23.08 8.12 -1.40
N ARG A 90 23.79 7.91 -0.28
CA ARG A 90 23.71 8.81 0.88
C ARG A 90 23.91 10.27 0.45
N ARG A 91 23.07 11.18 0.95
CA ARG A 91 23.09 12.63 0.67
C ARG A 91 22.88 13.02 -0.79
N GLN A 92 22.38 12.12 -1.63
CA GLN A 92 22.02 12.40 -3.03
C GLN A 92 20.52 12.16 -3.27
N LYS A 93 19.99 12.72 -4.35
CA LYS A 93 18.64 12.42 -4.81
C LYS A 93 18.58 11.00 -5.34
N LYS A 94 17.49 10.32 -5.05
CA LYS A 94 17.14 9.02 -5.59
C LYS A 94 17.00 9.10 -7.10
N GLN A 95 17.62 8.17 -7.81
CA GLN A 95 17.40 7.95 -9.24
C GLN A 95 16.36 6.86 -9.45
N PHE A 96 15.33 7.14 -10.20
CA PHE A 96 14.29 6.17 -10.53
C PHE A 96 14.06 6.17 -12.05
N LYS A 97 14.25 5.02 -12.70
CA LYS A 97 14.26 4.89 -14.16
C LYS A 97 13.35 3.78 -14.63
N ARG A 98 12.71 3.98 -15.78
CA ARG A 98 12.03 2.96 -16.56
C ARG A 98 12.74 2.82 -17.91
N ASN A 99 13.15 1.62 -18.29
CA ASN A 99 13.87 1.35 -19.53
C ASN A 99 15.03 2.35 -19.76
N LYS A 100 15.85 2.53 -18.71
CA LYS A 100 17.01 3.47 -18.66
C LYS A 100 16.63 4.96 -18.69
N LYS A 101 15.36 5.34 -18.89
CA LYS A 101 14.89 6.72 -18.89
C LYS A 101 14.46 7.13 -17.48
N GLU A 102 15.05 8.21 -16.96
CA GLU A 102 14.73 8.73 -15.63
C GLU A 102 13.36 9.43 -15.63
N TYR A 103 12.59 9.22 -14.54
CA TYR A 103 11.33 9.93 -14.33
C TYR A 103 11.58 11.38 -13.90
N THR A 104 10.94 12.31 -14.54
CA THR A 104 10.94 13.72 -14.12
C THR A 104 10.12 13.90 -12.84
N ARG A 105 9.01 13.18 -12.72
CA ARG A 105 8.11 13.16 -11.56
C ARG A 105 7.84 11.70 -11.17
N LEU A 106 8.12 11.35 -9.92
CA LEU A 106 7.87 9.99 -9.42
C LEU A 106 6.38 9.62 -9.43
N SER A 107 5.50 10.63 -9.33
CA SER A 107 4.04 10.41 -9.46
C SER A 107 3.64 9.81 -10.81
N ASP A 108 4.45 10.00 -11.87
CA ASP A 108 4.15 9.44 -13.19
C ASP A 108 4.31 7.92 -13.23
N HIS A 109 5.13 7.37 -12.30
CA HIS A 109 5.31 5.94 -12.14
C HIS A 109 4.18 5.25 -11.37
N ILE A 110 3.55 5.95 -10.42
CA ILE A 110 2.50 5.36 -9.57
C ILE A 110 1.37 4.80 -10.43
N GLY A 111 0.98 3.54 -10.18
CA GLY A 111 -0.03 2.81 -10.94
C GLY A 111 0.48 2.13 -12.22
N PHE A 112 1.74 2.32 -12.61
CA PHE A 112 2.35 1.55 -13.71
C PHE A 112 2.56 0.08 -13.34
N LEU A 113 3.02 -0.17 -12.11
CA LEU A 113 3.12 -1.49 -11.50
C LEU A 113 2.14 -1.58 -10.34
N PRO A 114 0.84 -1.83 -10.57
CA PRO A 114 -0.11 -1.92 -9.47
C PRO A 114 0.26 -3.07 -8.54
N LEU A 115 0.16 -2.82 -7.23
CA LEU A 115 0.60 -3.75 -6.21
C LEU A 115 -0.25 -3.62 -4.96
N VAL A 116 -0.53 -4.75 -4.33
CA VAL A 116 -1.13 -4.83 -3.00
C VAL A 116 -0.20 -5.60 -2.08
N MET A 117 0.09 -5.02 -0.93
CA MET A 117 0.86 -5.68 0.13
C MET A 117 -0.04 -5.86 1.36
N VAL A 118 -0.03 -7.07 1.91
CA VAL A 118 -0.58 -7.41 3.22
C VAL A 118 0.60 -7.67 4.15
N SER A 119 0.71 -6.91 5.22
CA SER A 119 1.82 -7.04 6.16
C SER A 119 1.37 -6.90 7.62
N PRO A 120 2.17 -7.32 8.60
CA PRO A 120 1.88 -7.10 10.01
C PRO A 120 1.67 -5.63 10.38
N ALA A 121 2.32 -4.70 9.67
CA ALA A 121 2.19 -3.26 9.87
C ALA A 121 0.78 -2.73 9.52
N ASP A 122 0.03 -3.43 8.69
CA ASP A 122 -1.35 -3.05 8.35
C ASP A 122 -2.30 -3.07 9.55
N SER A 123 -1.91 -3.68 10.68
CA SER A 123 -2.65 -3.58 11.95
C SER A 123 -2.91 -2.13 12.38
N GLU A 124 -2.06 -1.19 11.97
CA GLU A 124 -2.24 0.24 12.21
C GLU A 124 -3.48 0.84 11.50
N LEU A 125 -4.01 0.21 10.45
CA LEU A 125 -5.30 0.62 9.86
C LEU A 125 -6.44 0.55 10.87
N ILE A 126 -6.43 -0.46 11.75
CA ILE A 126 -7.43 -0.64 12.81
C ILE A 126 -7.00 0.08 14.09
N ALA A 127 -5.77 -0.19 14.56
CA ALA A 127 -5.28 0.32 15.84
C ALA A 127 -4.92 1.80 15.81
N GLY A 128 -4.43 2.29 14.68
CA GLY A 128 -3.94 3.63 14.48
C GLY A 128 -5.02 4.71 14.35
N GLY A 129 -4.60 5.88 13.93
CA GLY A 129 -5.46 7.06 13.72
C GLY A 129 -6.09 7.12 12.33
N SER A 130 -6.83 8.20 12.12
CA SER A 130 -7.46 8.51 10.82
C SER A 130 -6.45 8.68 9.68
N ASP A 131 -5.21 9.05 10.00
CA ASP A 131 -4.16 9.23 9.00
C ASP A 131 -3.84 7.94 8.24
N GLU A 132 -3.78 6.79 8.93
CA GLU A 132 -3.52 5.50 8.30
C GLU A 132 -4.68 5.09 7.40
N ARG A 133 -5.91 5.36 7.79
CA ARG A 133 -7.10 5.05 6.99
C ARG A 133 -7.22 5.95 5.75
N ARG A 134 -6.88 7.24 5.88
CA ARG A 134 -6.77 8.13 4.70
C ARG A 134 -5.67 7.68 3.76
N ARG A 135 -4.50 7.33 4.32
CA ARG A 135 -3.37 6.79 3.55
C ARG A 135 -3.76 5.53 2.78
N PHE A 136 -4.57 4.65 3.37
CA PHE A 136 -5.10 3.47 2.67
C PHE A 136 -5.90 3.89 1.43
N MET A 137 -6.88 4.79 1.57
CA MET A 137 -7.65 5.29 0.42
C MET A 137 -6.74 5.93 -0.63
N ASP A 138 -5.80 6.78 -0.21
CA ASP A 138 -4.87 7.48 -1.09
C ASP A 138 -3.98 6.51 -1.88
N VAL A 139 -3.46 5.47 -1.24
CA VAL A 139 -2.64 4.43 -1.88
C VAL A 139 -3.45 3.64 -2.91
N VAL A 140 -4.71 3.31 -2.61
CA VAL A 140 -5.55 2.56 -3.55
C VAL A 140 -5.91 3.42 -4.75
N ILE A 141 -6.51 4.59 -4.52
CA ILE A 141 -7.04 5.44 -5.59
C ILE A 141 -5.93 5.97 -6.50
N SER A 142 -4.78 6.34 -5.93
CA SER A 142 -3.64 6.85 -6.71
C SER A 142 -3.08 5.83 -7.72
N GLN A 143 -3.31 4.54 -7.54
CA GLN A 143 -2.82 3.52 -8.46
C GLN A 143 -3.63 3.44 -9.76
N TYR A 144 -4.90 3.86 -9.75
CA TYR A 144 -5.75 3.77 -10.95
C TYR A 144 -6.24 5.15 -11.45
N ASP A 145 -6.15 6.20 -10.64
CA ASP A 145 -6.71 7.52 -10.95
C ASP A 145 -5.62 8.61 -10.84
N LYS A 146 -5.12 9.05 -12.01
CA LYS A 146 -4.10 10.12 -12.08
C LYS A 146 -4.64 11.49 -11.70
N GLU A 147 -5.90 11.77 -11.99
CA GLU A 147 -6.57 13.03 -11.60
C GLU A 147 -6.60 13.15 -10.07
N TYR A 148 -6.94 12.04 -9.40
CA TYR A 148 -6.90 11.97 -7.94
C TYR A 148 -5.51 12.26 -7.39
N LEU A 149 -4.49 11.57 -7.91
CA LEU A 149 -3.10 11.73 -7.44
C LEU A 149 -2.62 13.18 -7.62
N ASP A 150 -2.88 13.78 -8.76
CA ASP A 150 -2.50 15.18 -9.03
C ASP A 150 -3.27 16.15 -8.13
N ALA A 151 -4.57 15.89 -7.88
CA ALA A 151 -5.37 16.69 -6.94
C ALA A 151 -4.85 16.57 -5.51
N LEU A 152 -4.53 15.35 -5.06
CA LEU A 152 -3.98 15.10 -3.74
C LEU A 152 -2.63 15.82 -3.52
N ILE A 153 -1.75 15.80 -4.52
CA ILE A 153 -0.47 16.51 -4.47
C ILE A 153 -0.70 18.04 -4.38
N ARG A 154 -1.61 18.59 -5.19
CA ARG A 154 -1.94 20.03 -5.14
C ARG A 154 -2.55 20.44 -3.82
N TYR A 155 -3.49 19.64 -3.31
CA TYR A 155 -4.12 19.85 -2.01
C TYR A 155 -3.09 19.87 -0.88
N ASN A 156 -2.21 18.88 -0.81
CA ASN A 156 -1.19 18.78 0.23
C ASN A 156 -0.19 19.93 0.16
N LYS A 157 0.18 20.38 -1.05
CA LYS A 157 1.04 21.55 -1.22
C LYS A 157 0.36 22.82 -0.69
N ALA A 158 -0.91 23.04 -1.03
CA ALA A 158 -1.67 24.20 -0.57
C ALA A 158 -1.89 24.16 0.96
N LEU A 159 -2.17 22.99 1.53
CA LEU A 159 -2.30 22.79 2.97
C LEU A 159 -1.02 23.18 3.72
N VAL A 160 0.15 22.77 3.22
CA VAL A 160 1.45 23.16 3.82
C VAL A 160 1.61 24.68 3.79
N GLN A 161 1.32 25.34 2.68
CA GLN A 161 1.43 26.79 2.55
C GLN A 161 0.44 27.52 3.48
N ARG A 162 -0.83 27.09 3.50
CA ARG A 162 -1.82 27.65 4.42
C ARG A 162 -1.41 27.50 5.87
N ASN A 163 -0.90 26.33 6.25
CA ASN A 163 -0.42 26.10 7.63
C ASN A 163 0.83 26.95 7.97
N THR A 164 1.64 27.29 6.97
CA THR A 164 2.76 28.23 7.18
C THR A 164 2.25 29.64 7.47
N LEU A 165 1.22 30.11 6.75
CA LEU A 165 0.59 31.40 7.02
C LEU A 165 -0.10 31.44 8.38
N LEU A 166 -0.77 30.35 8.80
CA LEU A 166 -1.43 30.24 10.12
C LEU A 166 -0.47 30.32 11.30
N LYS A 167 0.81 29.97 11.09
CA LYS A 167 1.88 30.04 12.11
C LYS A 167 2.61 31.38 12.14
N SER A 168 2.30 32.30 11.23
CA SER A 168 2.96 33.60 11.18
C SER A 168 2.63 34.42 12.42
N GLU A 169 3.63 34.99 13.06
CA GLU A 169 3.49 35.96 14.16
C GLU A 169 3.08 37.35 13.67
N GLN A 170 3.29 37.61 12.39
CA GLN A 170 2.90 38.89 11.76
C GLN A 170 1.50 38.78 11.14
N PRO A 171 0.74 39.88 11.10
CA PRO A 171 -0.53 39.93 10.37
C PRO A 171 -0.32 39.49 8.92
N VAL A 172 -1.13 38.55 8.45
CA VAL A 172 -1.14 38.06 7.07
C VAL A 172 -2.36 38.60 6.35
N GLU A 173 -2.18 39.16 5.18
CA GLU A 173 -3.24 39.67 4.33
C GLU A 173 -4.24 38.56 3.97
N GLU A 174 -5.53 38.91 3.96
CA GLU A 174 -6.61 37.95 3.73
C GLU A 174 -6.50 37.30 2.33
N GLU A 175 -6.06 38.06 1.34
CA GLU A 175 -5.87 37.63 -0.04
C GLU A 175 -4.87 36.45 -0.15
N LEU A 176 -3.83 36.43 0.67
CA LEU A 176 -2.86 35.33 0.69
C LEU A 176 -3.49 34.03 1.20
N PHE A 177 -4.35 34.12 2.22
CA PHE A 177 -5.12 32.95 2.66
C PHE A 177 -6.05 32.47 1.56
N LEU A 178 -6.76 33.39 0.90
CA LEU A 178 -7.75 33.06 -0.12
C LEU A 178 -7.14 32.25 -1.27
N VAL A 179 -5.95 32.63 -1.75
CA VAL A 179 -5.23 31.90 -2.80
C VAL A 179 -5.04 30.42 -2.46
N TRP A 180 -4.58 30.14 -1.24
CA TRP A 180 -4.34 28.74 -0.83
C TRP A 180 -5.64 28.01 -0.48
N GLU A 181 -6.62 28.68 0.08
CA GLU A 181 -7.94 28.12 0.38
C GLU A 181 -8.71 27.77 -0.89
N GLU A 182 -8.67 28.59 -1.93
CA GLU A 182 -9.25 28.27 -3.24
C GLU A 182 -8.55 27.06 -3.87
N MET A 183 -7.23 27.00 -3.81
CA MET A 183 -6.48 25.84 -4.31
C MET A 183 -6.82 24.58 -3.51
N MET A 184 -6.92 24.67 -2.17
CA MET A 184 -7.35 23.55 -1.31
C MET A 184 -8.79 23.14 -1.64
N ALA A 185 -9.70 24.07 -1.85
CA ALA A 185 -11.10 23.79 -2.16
C ALA A 185 -11.24 23.07 -3.50
N GLN A 186 -10.63 23.59 -4.56
CA GLN A 186 -10.68 22.97 -5.89
C GLN A 186 -10.09 21.56 -5.91
N ALA A 187 -8.90 21.39 -5.34
CA ALA A 187 -8.25 20.09 -5.30
C ALA A 187 -8.96 19.14 -4.32
N GLY A 188 -9.41 19.65 -3.17
CA GLY A 188 -10.11 18.88 -2.16
C GLY A 188 -11.47 18.36 -2.62
N GLU A 189 -12.19 19.10 -3.44
CA GLU A 189 -13.45 18.66 -4.07
C GLU A 189 -13.23 17.41 -4.94
N VAL A 190 -12.15 17.39 -5.73
CA VAL A 190 -11.79 16.21 -6.52
C VAL A 190 -11.47 15.03 -5.61
N VAL A 191 -10.65 15.25 -4.56
CA VAL A 191 -10.29 14.22 -3.59
C VAL A 191 -11.53 13.64 -2.91
N PHE A 192 -12.43 14.49 -2.43
CA PHE A 192 -13.68 14.07 -1.78
C PHE A 192 -14.54 13.20 -2.69
N ARG A 193 -14.87 13.67 -3.89
CA ARG A 193 -15.73 12.94 -4.84
C ARG A 193 -15.13 11.57 -5.21
N LYS A 194 -13.83 11.51 -5.45
CA LYS A 194 -13.15 10.26 -5.81
C LYS A 194 -13.10 9.27 -4.63
N ARG A 195 -12.89 9.75 -3.40
CA ARG A 195 -12.95 8.89 -2.20
C ARG A 195 -14.35 8.36 -1.96
N GLU A 196 -15.39 9.20 -2.09
CA GLU A 196 -16.78 8.79 -1.93
C GLU A 196 -17.17 7.73 -2.96
N ALA A 197 -16.84 7.94 -4.24
CA ALA A 197 -17.07 6.96 -5.31
C ALA A 197 -16.35 5.64 -5.03
N PHE A 198 -15.06 5.70 -4.66
CA PHE A 198 -14.26 4.53 -4.31
C PHE A 198 -14.92 3.74 -3.18
N ILE A 199 -15.27 4.36 -2.06
CA ILE A 199 -15.84 3.66 -0.90
C ILE A 199 -17.17 3.00 -1.26
N ARG A 200 -18.03 3.68 -2.01
CA ARG A 200 -19.32 3.11 -2.45
C ARG A 200 -19.14 1.83 -3.28
N GLU A 201 -18.16 1.78 -4.18
CA GLU A 201 -17.89 0.64 -5.04
C GLU A 201 -17.09 -0.45 -4.30
N PHE A 202 -16.27 -0.06 -3.34
CA PHE A 202 -15.38 -0.95 -2.60
C PHE A 202 -16.09 -1.78 -1.53
N ILE A 203 -17.09 -1.21 -0.85
CA ILE A 203 -17.82 -1.87 0.24
C ILE A 203 -18.32 -3.27 -0.13
N PRO A 204 -19.06 -3.48 -1.23
CA PRO A 204 -19.60 -4.81 -1.56
C PRO A 204 -18.49 -5.82 -1.86
N ILE A 205 -17.39 -5.41 -2.46
CA ILE A 205 -16.23 -6.27 -2.71
C ILE A 205 -15.60 -6.70 -1.38
N PHE A 206 -15.36 -5.75 -0.48
CA PHE A 206 -14.82 -6.02 0.84
C PHE A 206 -15.71 -6.97 1.66
N GLN A 207 -17.01 -6.72 1.69
CA GLN A 207 -17.97 -7.57 2.37
C GLN A 207 -17.96 -9.01 1.84
N SER A 208 -17.86 -9.19 0.52
CA SER A 208 -17.78 -10.51 -0.11
C SER A 208 -16.55 -11.29 0.34
N PHE A 209 -15.35 -10.66 0.37
CA PHE A 209 -14.14 -11.32 0.86
C PHE A 209 -14.22 -11.65 2.36
N TYR A 210 -14.75 -10.71 3.15
CA TYR A 210 -14.88 -10.96 4.58
C TYR A 210 -15.86 -12.11 4.87
N SER A 211 -17.04 -12.12 4.25
CA SER A 211 -18.02 -13.20 4.35
C SER A 211 -17.42 -14.55 3.99
N PHE A 212 -16.67 -14.62 2.90
CA PHE A 212 -15.99 -15.85 2.49
C PHE A 212 -15.00 -16.36 3.55
N ILE A 213 -14.14 -15.49 4.08
CA ILE A 213 -13.13 -15.89 5.07
C ILE A 213 -13.76 -16.22 6.42
N SER A 214 -14.74 -15.44 6.86
CA SER A 214 -15.44 -15.64 8.13
C SER A 214 -16.54 -16.71 8.07
N GLN A 215 -16.87 -17.22 6.88
CA GLN A 215 -17.99 -18.15 6.63
C GLN A 215 -19.34 -17.56 7.11
N ASP A 216 -19.58 -16.30 6.75
CA ASP A 216 -20.81 -15.53 7.07
C ASP A 216 -21.13 -15.40 8.57
N ARG A 217 -20.13 -15.59 9.45
CA ARG A 217 -20.36 -15.50 10.91
C ARG A 217 -20.52 -14.06 11.41
N GLU A 218 -20.03 -13.10 10.68
CA GLU A 218 -19.94 -11.70 11.12
C GLU A 218 -20.22 -10.75 9.94
N LYS A 219 -20.83 -9.62 10.24
CA LYS A 219 -21.06 -8.56 9.26
C LYS A 219 -20.04 -7.46 9.43
N VAL A 220 -19.56 -6.91 8.32
CA VAL A 220 -18.62 -5.79 8.32
C VAL A 220 -19.09 -4.65 7.43
N GLY A 221 -18.61 -3.46 7.70
CA GLY A 221 -18.93 -2.27 6.93
C GLY A 221 -17.81 -1.24 6.95
N LEU A 222 -17.96 -0.26 6.06
CA LEU A 222 -17.14 0.95 6.00
C LEU A 222 -18.09 2.16 5.94
N SER A 223 -17.73 3.25 6.63
CA SER A 223 -18.42 4.53 6.55
C SER A 223 -17.41 5.64 6.34
N TYR A 224 -17.65 6.51 5.36
CA TYR A 224 -16.76 7.60 5.02
C TYR A 224 -17.41 8.94 5.37
N ASP A 225 -16.71 9.74 6.19
CA ASP A 225 -17.14 11.07 6.62
C ASP A 225 -16.15 12.13 6.16
N SER A 226 -16.66 13.25 5.64
CA SER A 226 -15.86 14.38 5.16
C SER A 226 -16.55 15.70 5.42
N HIS A 227 -15.75 16.72 5.71
CA HIS A 227 -16.24 18.11 5.80
C HIS A 227 -16.72 18.69 4.47
N ALA A 228 -16.37 18.07 3.34
CA ALA A 228 -16.79 18.48 2.02
C ALA A 228 -18.16 17.90 1.59
N ARG A 229 -18.85 17.13 2.46
CA ARG A 229 -20.10 16.46 2.12
C ARG A 229 -21.27 17.42 2.02
N ASP A 230 -21.42 18.31 2.99
CA ASP A 230 -22.63 19.09 3.20
C ASP A 230 -22.44 20.59 2.91
N ALA A 231 -21.23 21.05 2.64
CA ALA A 231 -20.90 22.44 2.38
C ALA A 231 -19.74 22.59 1.40
N SER A 232 -19.66 23.74 0.75
CA SER A 232 -18.50 24.11 -0.07
C SER A 232 -17.23 24.11 0.77
N LEU A 233 -16.20 23.38 0.34
CA LEU A 233 -14.95 23.30 1.08
C LEU A 233 -14.29 24.68 1.26
N LEU A 234 -14.49 25.62 0.33
CA LEU A 234 -13.99 26.97 0.48
C LEU A 234 -14.67 27.71 1.66
N GLU A 235 -15.99 27.58 1.77
CA GLU A 235 -16.73 28.17 2.92
C GLU A 235 -16.28 27.55 4.24
N VAL A 236 -16.17 26.22 4.29
CA VAL A 236 -15.67 25.47 5.47
C VAL A 236 -14.27 25.96 5.90
N LEU A 237 -13.36 26.24 4.94
CA LEU A 237 -12.01 26.72 5.24
C LEU A 237 -12.02 28.19 5.72
N LYS A 238 -12.84 29.05 5.11
CA LYS A 238 -13.00 30.46 5.52
C LYS A 238 -13.59 30.57 6.94
N GLU A 239 -14.63 29.83 7.21
CA GLU A 239 -15.27 29.82 8.54
C GLU A 239 -14.35 29.32 9.65
N SER A 240 -13.49 28.33 9.35
CA SER A 240 -12.56 27.80 10.34
C SER A 240 -11.32 28.65 10.55
N ARG A 241 -11.02 29.63 9.70
CA ARG A 241 -9.74 30.37 9.64
C ARG A 241 -9.34 31.00 10.97
N ALA A 242 -10.26 31.73 11.63
CA ALA A 242 -9.97 32.36 12.91
C ALA A 242 -9.56 31.34 14.00
N ARG A 243 -10.19 30.17 14.00
CA ARG A 243 -9.86 29.07 14.92
C ARG A 243 -8.55 28.40 14.54
N ASP A 244 -8.32 28.23 13.23
CA ASP A 244 -7.08 27.65 12.69
C ASP A 244 -5.86 28.53 13.00
N GLN A 245 -6.02 29.88 13.00
CA GLN A 245 -4.96 30.81 13.41
C GLN A 245 -4.57 30.65 14.88
N ILE A 246 -5.56 30.46 15.78
CA ILE A 246 -5.29 30.19 17.21
C ILE A 246 -4.51 28.88 17.38
N MET A 247 -4.85 27.85 16.58
CA MET A 247 -4.25 26.53 16.67
C MET A 247 -2.93 26.39 15.89
N GLY A 248 -2.66 27.30 14.94
CA GLY A 248 -1.49 27.26 14.07
C GLY A 248 -1.53 26.18 12.97
N TYR A 249 -2.70 25.57 12.72
CA TYR A 249 -2.90 24.59 11.65
C TYR A 249 -4.36 24.45 11.25
N SER A 250 -4.60 23.91 10.05
CA SER A 250 -5.93 23.70 9.49
C SER A 250 -6.67 22.58 10.21
N LEU A 251 -7.84 22.87 10.79
CA LEU A 251 -8.69 21.94 11.53
C LEU A 251 -9.71 21.24 10.63
N ARG A 252 -10.01 21.81 9.46
CA ARG A 252 -11.04 21.33 8.54
C ARG A 252 -10.48 21.12 7.15
N GLY A 253 -11.12 20.22 6.37
CA GLY A 253 -10.74 19.86 5.02
C GLY A 253 -10.56 18.35 4.84
N VAL A 254 -10.29 17.90 3.60
CA VAL A 254 -10.19 16.46 3.27
C VAL A 254 -9.00 15.73 3.93
N HIS A 255 -8.04 16.46 4.46
CA HIS A 255 -6.98 15.92 5.32
C HIS A 255 -7.46 15.55 6.73
N LYS A 256 -8.72 15.81 7.06
CA LYS A 256 -9.41 15.43 8.30
C LYS A 256 -10.54 14.42 8.07
N ASP A 257 -10.71 13.95 6.84
CA ASP A 257 -11.70 12.91 6.54
C ASP A 257 -11.50 11.66 7.40
N GLU A 258 -12.60 10.97 7.66
CA GLU A 258 -12.60 9.74 8.45
C GLU A 258 -13.16 8.57 7.63
N LEU A 259 -12.47 7.44 7.66
CA LEU A 259 -12.97 6.16 7.20
C LEU A 259 -13.19 5.27 8.43
N ASN A 260 -14.43 5.08 8.81
CA ASN A 260 -14.80 4.24 9.92
C ASN A 260 -14.83 2.78 9.49
N LEU A 261 -14.15 1.92 10.24
CA LEU A 261 -14.09 0.48 10.04
C LEU A 261 -15.03 -0.19 11.03
N LEU A 262 -16.06 -0.89 10.54
CA LEU A 262 -17.16 -1.39 11.34
C LEU A 262 -17.21 -2.93 11.36
N LEU A 263 -17.48 -3.48 12.55
CA LEU A 263 -17.90 -4.87 12.79
C LEU A 263 -19.34 -4.82 13.31
N GLY A 264 -20.30 -5.28 12.50
CA GLY A 264 -21.70 -4.92 12.72
C GLY A 264 -21.88 -3.40 12.65
N ASP A 265 -22.48 -2.83 13.68
CA ASP A 265 -22.72 -1.38 13.82
C ASP A 265 -21.65 -0.65 14.67
N PHE A 266 -20.61 -1.36 15.13
CA PHE A 266 -19.62 -0.84 16.07
C PHE A 266 -18.24 -0.73 15.45
N PRO A 267 -17.41 0.24 15.89
CA PRO A 267 -16.02 0.34 15.45
C PRO A 267 -15.23 -0.93 15.80
N ILE A 268 -14.66 -1.58 14.78
CA ILE A 268 -13.90 -2.83 14.96
C ILE A 268 -12.72 -2.68 15.93
N LYS A 269 -12.14 -1.49 16.02
CA LYS A 269 -11.06 -1.17 16.98
C LYS A 269 -11.43 -1.47 18.43
N ARG A 270 -12.72 -1.34 18.78
CA ARG A 270 -13.21 -1.52 20.15
C ARG A 270 -13.74 -2.94 20.39
N GLU A 271 -14.46 -3.49 19.43
CA GLU A 271 -15.21 -4.73 19.59
C GLU A 271 -14.52 -5.95 18.99
N GLY A 272 -13.56 -5.74 18.07
CA GLY A 272 -12.93 -6.83 17.34
C GLY A 272 -11.90 -7.61 18.16
N SER A 273 -12.03 -8.94 18.20
CA SER A 273 -10.97 -9.83 18.66
C SER A 273 -9.73 -9.76 17.74
N LYS A 274 -8.58 -10.23 18.22
CA LYS A 274 -7.34 -10.26 17.41
C LYS A 274 -7.51 -11.01 16.08
N GLY A 275 -8.23 -12.13 16.11
CA GLY A 275 -8.53 -12.93 14.91
C GLY A 275 -9.48 -12.20 13.95
N GLN A 276 -10.52 -11.53 14.47
CA GLN A 276 -11.43 -10.71 13.67
C GLN A 276 -10.70 -9.53 13.02
N ASN A 277 -9.86 -8.82 13.78
CA ASN A 277 -9.06 -7.72 13.26
C ASN A 277 -8.13 -8.18 12.12
N LYS A 278 -7.45 -9.32 12.28
CA LYS A 278 -6.59 -9.89 11.24
C LYS A 278 -7.40 -10.30 10.00
N THR A 279 -8.55 -10.97 10.19
CA THR A 279 -9.45 -11.34 9.10
C THR A 279 -9.94 -10.11 8.33
N TYR A 280 -10.31 -9.05 9.07
CA TYR A 280 -10.76 -7.79 8.50
C TYR A 280 -9.69 -7.17 7.59
N LEU A 281 -8.44 -7.11 8.07
CA LEU A 281 -7.31 -6.58 7.31
C LEU A 281 -7.01 -7.40 6.06
N VAL A 282 -6.97 -8.73 6.18
CA VAL A 282 -6.74 -9.60 5.03
C VAL A 282 -7.86 -9.43 4.00
N ALA A 283 -9.12 -9.47 4.43
CA ALA A 283 -10.27 -9.27 3.54
C ALA A 283 -10.24 -7.89 2.86
N LEU A 284 -9.90 -6.83 3.60
CA LEU A 284 -9.78 -5.47 3.08
C LEU A 284 -8.71 -5.37 1.98
N LYS A 285 -7.57 -6.03 2.18
CA LYS A 285 -6.45 -6.02 1.23
C LYS A 285 -6.72 -6.91 0.00
N LEU A 286 -7.36 -8.06 0.17
CA LEU A 286 -7.78 -8.89 -0.95
C LEU A 286 -8.87 -8.21 -1.78
N ALA A 287 -9.78 -7.48 -1.12
CA ALA A 287 -10.74 -6.61 -1.79
C ALA A 287 -10.05 -5.46 -2.55
N GLN A 288 -9.01 -4.87 -1.97
CA GLN A 288 -8.16 -3.87 -2.66
C GLN A 288 -7.57 -4.45 -3.96
N PHE A 289 -7.06 -5.67 -3.91
CA PHE A 289 -6.54 -6.34 -5.11
C PHE A 289 -7.62 -6.51 -6.18
N ASP A 290 -8.77 -7.06 -5.81
CA ASP A 290 -9.86 -7.30 -6.75
C ASP A 290 -10.41 -5.98 -7.33
N PHE A 291 -10.52 -4.95 -6.51
CA PHE A 291 -10.91 -3.62 -6.95
C PHE A 291 -9.93 -3.04 -7.99
N LEU A 292 -8.62 -3.08 -7.71
CA LEU A 292 -7.59 -2.61 -8.63
C LEU A 292 -7.54 -3.45 -9.92
N LYS A 293 -7.79 -4.76 -9.83
CA LYS A 293 -7.88 -5.63 -11.00
C LYS A 293 -9.06 -5.27 -11.90
N ARG A 294 -10.20 -4.87 -11.32
CA ARG A 294 -11.42 -4.49 -12.08
C ARG A 294 -11.30 -3.10 -12.70
N THR A 295 -10.66 -2.17 -12.01
CA THR A 295 -10.58 -0.76 -12.43
C THR A 295 -9.35 -0.46 -13.28
N GLY A 296 -8.28 -1.24 -13.11
CA GLY A 296 -7.01 -1.04 -13.82
C GLY A 296 -6.91 -1.84 -15.11
N THR A 297 -5.90 -1.51 -15.91
CA THR A 297 -5.55 -2.23 -17.15
C THR A 297 -4.57 -3.37 -16.92
N THR A 298 -3.92 -3.39 -15.77
CA THR A 298 -2.88 -4.36 -15.40
C THR A 298 -3.26 -5.06 -14.11
N VAL A 299 -3.14 -6.40 -14.08
CA VAL A 299 -3.36 -7.18 -12.86
C VAL A 299 -2.30 -6.84 -11.83
N PRO A 300 -2.68 -6.48 -10.58
CA PRO A 300 -1.72 -6.13 -9.54
C PRO A 300 -0.82 -7.31 -9.14
N LEU A 301 0.38 -7.02 -8.62
CA LEU A 301 1.16 -7.97 -7.84
C LEU A 301 0.56 -8.09 -6.43
N LEU A 302 0.60 -9.29 -5.85
CA LEU A 302 0.13 -9.53 -4.48
C LEU A 302 1.30 -9.97 -3.60
N LEU A 303 1.60 -9.16 -2.59
CA LEU A 303 2.62 -9.46 -1.58
C LEU A 303 1.92 -9.80 -0.26
N LEU A 304 2.23 -10.98 0.29
CA LEU A 304 1.62 -11.52 1.51
C LEU A 304 2.71 -11.80 2.54
N ASP A 305 2.87 -10.92 3.53
CA ASP A 305 3.90 -11.02 4.56
C ASP A 305 3.31 -11.53 5.88
N ASP A 306 3.71 -12.74 6.29
CA ASP A 306 3.30 -13.39 7.54
C ASP A 306 1.77 -13.30 7.81
N ILE A 307 0.96 -13.62 6.76
CA ILE A 307 -0.50 -13.41 6.83
C ILE A 307 -1.24 -14.39 7.74
N PHE A 308 -0.68 -15.56 8.00
CA PHE A 308 -1.36 -16.63 8.75
C PHE A 308 -1.24 -16.51 10.26
N ASP A 309 -0.33 -15.66 10.76
CA ASP A 309 -0.19 -15.42 12.20
C ASP A 309 -1.51 -14.94 12.83
N LYS A 310 -1.84 -15.49 14.00
CA LYS A 310 -3.04 -15.17 14.81
C LYS A 310 -4.39 -15.50 14.17
N LEU A 311 -4.43 -16.32 13.12
CA LEU A 311 -5.65 -16.84 12.53
C LEU A 311 -5.92 -18.27 13.01
N ASP A 312 -7.19 -18.63 13.16
CA ASP A 312 -7.60 -20.02 13.38
C ASP A 312 -7.48 -20.84 12.07
N ALA A 313 -7.43 -22.17 12.23
CA ALA A 313 -7.25 -23.10 11.11
C ALA A 313 -8.32 -22.96 10.02
N SER A 314 -9.56 -22.63 10.39
CA SER A 314 -10.67 -22.45 9.44
C SER A 314 -10.42 -21.25 8.53
N ARG A 315 -10.01 -20.10 9.11
CA ARG A 315 -9.71 -18.86 8.36
C ARG A 315 -8.47 -19.02 7.49
N VAL A 316 -7.43 -19.69 8.02
CA VAL A 316 -6.23 -20.06 7.24
C VAL A 316 -6.63 -20.87 6.01
N GLU A 317 -7.48 -21.87 6.15
CA GLU A 317 -7.95 -22.71 5.04
C GLU A 317 -8.71 -21.90 3.97
N GLN A 318 -9.56 -20.94 4.36
CA GLN A 318 -10.26 -20.10 3.39
C GLN A 318 -9.29 -19.17 2.63
N ILE A 319 -8.29 -18.58 3.32
CA ILE A 319 -7.28 -17.75 2.66
C ILE A 319 -6.43 -18.59 1.69
N ILE A 320 -6.03 -19.80 2.08
CA ILE A 320 -5.30 -20.73 1.20
C ILE A 320 -6.12 -21.04 -0.06
N LYS A 321 -7.43 -21.28 0.06
CA LYS A 321 -8.31 -21.51 -1.10
C LYS A 321 -8.35 -20.29 -2.03
N LEU A 322 -8.41 -19.08 -1.47
CA LEU A 322 -8.40 -17.85 -2.27
C LEU A 322 -7.08 -17.69 -3.01
N VAL A 323 -5.95 -17.80 -2.29
CA VAL A 323 -4.59 -17.58 -2.85
C VAL A 323 -4.23 -18.65 -3.89
N ALA A 324 -4.62 -19.91 -3.68
CA ALA A 324 -4.39 -21.00 -4.61
C ALA A 324 -5.26 -20.93 -5.88
N GLY A 325 -6.33 -20.16 -5.87
CA GLY A 325 -7.22 -19.98 -7.03
C GLY A 325 -6.61 -19.10 -8.12
N ASP A 326 -7.31 -19.05 -9.27
CA ASP A 326 -6.87 -18.29 -10.46
C ASP A 326 -7.26 -16.79 -10.41
N SER A 327 -7.85 -16.35 -9.29
CA SER A 327 -8.35 -14.98 -9.14
C SER A 327 -7.23 -13.94 -9.04
N PHE A 328 -6.06 -14.35 -8.51
CA PHE A 328 -4.91 -13.49 -8.31
C PHE A 328 -3.87 -13.69 -9.42
N GLY A 329 -3.11 -12.61 -9.71
CA GLY A 329 -1.97 -12.67 -10.63
C GLY A 329 -0.74 -13.31 -9.99
N GLN A 330 0.42 -12.67 -10.13
CA GLN A 330 1.65 -13.13 -9.49
C GLN A 330 1.62 -12.82 -7.99
N ILE A 331 1.93 -13.84 -7.16
CA ILE A 331 1.89 -13.78 -5.71
C ILE A 331 3.29 -14.02 -5.14
N PHE A 332 3.64 -13.22 -4.14
CA PHE A 332 4.83 -13.38 -3.31
C PHE A 332 4.37 -13.55 -1.86
N ILE A 333 4.71 -14.67 -1.25
CA ILE A 333 4.27 -15.00 0.10
C ILE A 333 5.43 -15.35 1.01
N THR A 334 5.45 -14.81 2.21
CA THR A 334 6.41 -15.16 3.25
C THR A 334 5.72 -15.88 4.40
N ASP A 335 6.38 -16.85 4.98
CA ASP A 335 5.95 -17.49 6.21
C ASP A 335 7.16 -18.03 6.99
N THR A 336 7.00 -18.18 8.29
CA THR A 336 7.92 -18.91 9.18
C THR A 336 7.54 -20.38 9.32
N ASN A 337 6.27 -20.72 9.07
CA ASN A 337 5.75 -22.08 9.12
C ASN A 337 5.67 -22.68 7.70
N ARG A 338 6.55 -23.65 7.42
CA ARG A 338 6.60 -24.33 6.14
C ARG A 338 5.29 -25.07 5.82
N GLU A 339 4.59 -25.64 6.79
CA GLU A 339 3.36 -26.39 6.58
C GLU A 339 2.26 -25.55 5.88
N HIS A 340 2.19 -24.24 6.18
CA HIS A 340 1.24 -23.34 5.51
C HIS A 340 1.56 -23.22 4.03
N LEU A 341 2.85 -23.05 3.70
CA LEU A 341 3.30 -22.93 2.32
C LEU A 341 3.09 -24.24 1.55
N ASP A 342 3.45 -25.39 2.14
CA ASP A 342 3.25 -26.71 1.53
C ASP A 342 1.77 -26.96 1.21
N ARG A 343 0.85 -26.58 2.10
CA ARG A 343 -0.60 -26.68 1.85
C ARG A 343 -1.08 -25.83 0.67
N ILE A 344 -0.47 -24.66 0.43
CA ILE A 344 -0.76 -23.83 -0.74
C ILE A 344 -0.19 -24.50 -2.00
N LEU A 345 1.06 -24.96 -1.94
CA LEU A 345 1.76 -25.57 -3.06
C LEU A 345 1.05 -26.81 -3.60
N HIS A 346 0.56 -27.68 -2.69
CA HIS A 346 -0.25 -28.85 -3.07
C HIS A 346 -1.52 -28.50 -3.84
N LYS A 347 -2.06 -27.28 -3.68
CA LYS A 347 -3.26 -26.84 -4.39
C LYS A 347 -2.96 -26.12 -5.71
N VAL A 348 -1.80 -25.46 -5.81
CA VAL A 348 -1.41 -24.64 -6.98
C VAL A 348 -0.81 -25.49 -8.12
N GLY A 349 -0.27 -26.67 -7.82
CA GLY A 349 0.40 -27.53 -8.80
C GLY A 349 1.84 -27.08 -9.08
N SER A 350 2.26 -27.01 -10.36
CA SER A 350 3.67 -26.87 -10.74
C SER A 350 4.18 -25.43 -10.92
N ASP A 351 3.30 -24.42 -10.93
CA ASP A 351 3.70 -23.04 -11.22
C ASP A 351 4.14 -22.27 -9.98
N TYR A 352 5.14 -22.77 -9.27
CA TYR A 352 5.67 -22.08 -8.09
C TYR A 352 7.19 -22.13 -8.02
N LYS A 353 7.77 -21.25 -7.19
CA LYS A 353 9.13 -21.30 -6.70
C LYS A 353 9.19 -21.13 -5.20
N MET A 354 10.09 -21.90 -4.57
CA MET A 354 10.35 -21.80 -3.12
C MET A 354 11.78 -21.29 -2.89
N PHE A 355 11.89 -20.35 -1.95
CA PHE A 355 13.17 -19.75 -1.60
C PHE A 355 13.38 -19.84 -0.09
N ARG A 356 14.59 -20.18 0.31
CA ARG A 356 15.06 -20.12 1.69
C ARG A 356 15.74 -18.79 1.94
N VAL A 357 15.35 -18.13 3.03
CA VAL A 357 15.89 -16.81 3.41
C VAL A 357 16.65 -16.98 4.74
N GLU A 358 17.95 -16.71 4.72
CA GLU A 358 18.84 -16.81 5.88
C GLU A 358 19.82 -15.65 5.92
N GLN A 359 19.79 -14.85 7.00
CA GLN A 359 20.74 -13.74 7.25
C GLN A 359 20.95 -12.81 6.04
N GLY A 360 19.87 -12.43 5.35
CA GLY A 360 19.92 -11.55 4.19
C GLY A 360 20.32 -12.24 2.88
N THR A 361 20.65 -13.53 2.89
CA THR A 361 20.83 -14.33 1.68
C THR A 361 19.54 -15.03 1.29
N VAL A 362 19.31 -15.20 -0.02
CA VAL A 362 18.11 -15.86 -0.55
C VAL A 362 18.53 -16.89 -1.58
N ALA A 363 18.16 -18.13 -1.38
CA ALA A 363 18.48 -19.24 -2.29
C ALA A 363 17.21 -19.96 -2.74
N GLU A 364 17.12 -20.26 -4.04
CA GLU A 364 16.05 -21.11 -4.57
C GLU A 364 16.24 -22.55 -4.08
N MET A 365 15.19 -23.15 -3.55
CA MET A 365 15.17 -24.54 -3.12
C MET A 365 14.88 -25.46 -4.30
N LYS A 366 15.61 -26.55 -4.43
CA LYS A 366 15.32 -27.57 -5.44
C LYS A 366 14.13 -28.44 -4.99
N GLU A 367 13.42 -29.03 -5.97
CA GLU A 367 12.23 -29.87 -5.69
C GLU A 367 12.50 -31.05 -4.73
N GLU A 368 13.73 -31.53 -4.64
CA GLU A 368 14.13 -32.60 -3.69
C GLU A 368 14.23 -32.11 -2.23
N GLU A 369 14.28 -30.79 -2.00
CA GLU A 369 14.37 -30.15 -0.68
C GLU A 369 13.06 -29.42 -0.29
N ALA A 370 12.08 -29.39 -1.24
CA ALA A 370 10.83 -28.63 -1.13
C ALA A 370 9.71 -29.42 -0.40
#